data_1c69fc8aecfff59ff40034b602282f8f
#
_entry.id   1c69fc8aecfff59ff40034b602282f8f
#
_cell.length_a   1.000
_cell.length_b   1.000
_cell.length_c   1.000
_cell.angle_alpha   90.00
_cell.angle_beta   90.00
_cell.angle_gamma   90.00
#
_symmetry.space_group_name_H-M   'P 1'
#
loop_
_entity.id
_entity.type
_entity.pdbx_description
1 polymer ?
#
loop_
_entity_poly.entity_id
_entity_poly.type
_entity_poly.pdbx_seq_one_letter_code
_entity_poly.pdbx_strand_id
1 'polypeptide(L)'
;FLMTYGDGLSNINLNKLLQTHNQKKKLATVTAVPPIPRFGAVRVSNNLVNKFNEKPKENKNLINGGFFILETKLFKKINLKKNVMWEQEPMIKLTKKKQLAAYIHKGFWYPMDTERDQNYLNELLKKNAPWLKK
;
A
#
# COMPACT_ATOMS: atom_id res chain seq x y z
N PHE A 1 -7.77 -14.91 5.37
CA PHE A 1 -8.78 -13.86 5.27
C PHE A 1 -8.21 -12.58 4.67
N LEU A 2 -9.09 -11.74 4.14
CA LEU A 2 -8.76 -10.40 3.61
C LEU A 2 -8.86 -9.38 4.74
N MET A 3 -7.93 -8.42 4.74
CA MET A 3 -7.94 -7.27 5.64
C MET A 3 -7.61 -6.01 4.83
N THR A 4 -8.29 -4.91 5.12
CA THR A 4 -8.00 -3.60 4.52
C THR A 4 -8.09 -2.50 5.56
N TYR A 5 -7.43 -1.37 5.27
CA TYR A 5 -7.65 -0.13 6.00
C TYR A 5 -8.95 0.53 5.53
N GLY A 6 -9.56 1.36 6.38
CA GLY A 6 -10.84 1.99 6.11
C GLY A 6 -10.78 3.23 5.22
N ASP A 7 -9.59 3.73 4.93
CA ASP A 7 -9.32 5.02 4.28
C ASP A 7 -8.75 4.91 2.86
N GLY A 8 -8.46 3.70 2.39
CA GLY A 8 -7.87 3.47 1.07
C GLY A 8 -8.91 3.07 0.01
N LEU A 9 -9.01 3.83 -1.08
CA LEU A 9 -9.80 3.46 -2.27
C LEU A 9 -8.90 2.93 -3.38
N SER A 10 -9.30 1.80 -4.00
CA SER A 10 -8.47 1.17 -5.04
C SER A 10 -9.31 0.32 -6.00
N ASN A 11 -8.84 0.17 -7.24
CA ASN A 11 -9.34 -0.82 -8.19
C ASN A 11 -8.50 -2.10 -8.18
N ILE A 12 -7.99 -2.47 -7.03
CA ILE A 12 -7.17 -3.67 -6.86
C ILE A 12 -7.93 -4.93 -7.33
N ASN A 13 -7.23 -5.78 -8.06
CA ASN A 13 -7.75 -7.09 -8.44
C ASN A 13 -7.53 -8.10 -7.30
N LEU A 14 -8.58 -8.33 -6.50
CA LEU A 14 -8.52 -9.24 -5.34
C LEU A 14 -8.19 -10.69 -5.75
N ASN A 15 -8.62 -11.14 -6.93
CA ASN A 15 -8.29 -12.48 -7.42
C ASN A 15 -6.79 -12.62 -7.71
N LYS A 16 -6.17 -11.60 -8.30
CA LYS A 16 -4.70 -11.59 -8.52
C LYS A 16 -3.93 -11.50 -7.20
N LEU A 17 -4.42 -10.72 -6.24
CA LEU A 17 -3.84 -10.66 -4.89
C LEU A 17 -3.90 -12.05 -4.23
N LEU A 18 -5.06 -12.74 -4.29
CA LEU A 18 -5.23 -14.09 -3.75
C LEU A 18 -4.33 -15.10 -4.48
N GLN A 19 -4.25 -15.02 -5.80
CA GLN A 19 -3.36 -15.89 -6.60
C GLN A 19 -1.90 -15.70 -6.18
N THR A 20 -1.45 -14.45 -6.01
CA THR A 20 -0.09 -14.14 -5.52
C THR A 20 0.16 -14.75 -4.15
N HIS A 21 -0.81 -14.61 -3.23
CA HIS A 21 -0.70 -15.18 -1.88
C HIS A 21 -0.54 -16.70 -1.91
N ASN A 22 -1.39 -17.38 -2.67
CA ASN A 22 -1.37 -18.83 -2.81
C ASN A 22 -0.06 -19.34 -3.44
N GLN A 23 0.47 -18.63 -4.46
CA GLN A 23 1.74 -18.97 -5.09
C GLN A 23 2.93 -18.76 -4.16
N LYS A 24 2.94 -17.67 -3.39
CA LYS A 24 4.05 -17.35 -2.48
C LYS A 24 4.05 -18.19 -1.21
N LYS A 25 2.90 -18.77 -0.81
CA LYS A 25 2.74 -19.65 0.37
C LYS A 25 3.33 -19.02 1.65
N LYS A 26 3.10 -17.72 1.85
CA LYS A 26 3.56 -16.96 3.02
C LYS A 26 2.43 -16.76 4.02
N LEU A 27 2.76 -16.36 5.24
CA LEU A 27 1.77 -16.07 6.28
C LEU A 27 0.95 -14.81 5.99
N ALA A 28 1.54 -13.87 5.25
CA ALA A 28 0.87 -12.63 4.85
C ALA A 28 1.30 -12.21 3.45
N THR A 29 0.41 -11.53 2.75
CA THR A 29 0.69 -10.79 1.51
C THR A 29 0.13 -9.38 1.65
N VAL A 30 0.97 -8.38 1.42
CA VAL A 30 0.60 -6.97 1.38
C VAL A 30 0.49 -6.49 -0.05
N THR A 31 -0.46 -5.62 -0.34
CA THR A 31 -0.48 -4.87 -1.58
C THR A 31 0.51 -3.73 -1.50
N ALA A 32 1.45 -3.70 -2.42
CA ALA A 32 2.44 -2.64 -2.57
C ALA A 32 2.06 -1.74 -3.75
N VAL A 33 2.02 -0.44 -3.52
CA VAL A 33 1.60 0.57 -4.50
C VAL A 33 2.67 1.65 -4.67
N PRO A 34 2.76 2.31 -5.84
CA PRO A 34 3.56 3.51 -5.98
C PRO A 34 3.03 4.62 -5.07
N PRO A 35 3.90 5.36 -4.36
CA PRO A 35 3.48 6.49 -3.56
C PRO A 35 2.89 7.60 -4.45
N ILE A 36 1.87 8.30 -3.92
CA ILE A 36 1.30 9.46 -4.61
C ILE A 36 2.29 10.62 -4.49
N PRO A 37 2.72 11.23 -5.60
CA PRO A 37 3.62 12.37 -5.57
C PRO A 37 2.86 13.61 -5.06
N ARG A 38 3.03 13.93 -3.78
CA ARG A 38 2.42 15.12 -3.14
C ARG A 38 3.31 16.36 -3.28
N PHE A 39 4.61 16.18 -3.52
CA PHE A 39 5.62 17.24 -3.54
C PHE A 39 6.60 17.06 -4.71
N GLY A 40 7.24 18.19 -5.10
CA GLY A 40 8.38 18.13 -5.98
C GLY A 40 9.59 17.45 -5.31
N ALA A 41 10.35 16.68 -6.07
CA ALA A 41 11.58 16.06 -5.60
C ALA A 41 12.80 16.88 -6.03
N VAL A 42 13.72 17.11 -5.10
CA VAL A 42 14.98 17.79 -5.37
C VAL A 42 16.16 16.84 -5.18
N ARG A 43 17.13 16.91 -6.06
CA ARG A 43 18.43 16.28 -5.85
C ARG A 43 19.44 17.37 -5.53
N VAL A 44 20.09 17.24 -4.37
CA VAL A 44 21.04 18.25 -3.87
C VAL A 44 22.45 17.65 -3.87
N SER A 45 23.45 18.44 -4.29
CA SER A 45 24.86 18.14 -4.15
C SER A 45 25.61 19.44 -3.82
N ASN A 46 26.45 19.42 -2.81
CA ASN A 46 27.19 20.60 -2.32
C ASN A 46 26.27 21.82 -2.06
N ASN A 47 25.12 21.61 -1.42
CA ASN A 47 24.11 22.62 -1.13
C ASN A 47 23.48 23.31 -2.37
N LEU A 48 23.70 22.76 -3.56
CA LEU A 48 23.08 23.21 -4.79
C LEU A 48 22.06 22.19 -5.28
N VAL A 49 20.89 22.67 -5.72
CA VAL A 49 19.90 21.83 -6.38
C VAL A 49 20.36 21.57 -7.80
N ASN A 50 20.74 20.32 -8.10
CA ASN A 50 21.18 19.92 -9.44
C ASN A 50 20.07 19.21 -10.25
N LYS A 51 18.94 18.86 -9.61
CA LYS A 51 17.75 18.36 -10.30
C LYS A 51 16.51 18.70 -9.51
N PHE A 52 15.50 19.21 -10.19
CA PHE A 52 14.15 19.42 -9.67
C PHE A 52 13.14 18.67 -10.55
N ASN A 53 12.29 17.87 -9.94
CA ASN A 53 11.19 17.19 -10.62
C ASN A 53 9.90 17.51 -9.87
N GLU A 54 9.03 18.28 -10.52
CA GLU A 54 7.68 18.48 -10.00
C GLU A 54 6.90 17.17 -10.09
N LYS A 55 6.38 16.68 -8.96
CA LYS A 55 5.56 15.47 -8.85
C LYS A 55 6.12 14.28 -9.66
N PRO A 56 7.29 13.75 -9.31
CA PRO A 56 7.93 12.71 -10.08
C PRO A 56 7.02 11.47 -10.18
N LYS A 57 6.72 11.05 -11.41
CA LYS A 57 5.89 9.87 -11.69
C LYS A 57 6.58 8.55 -11.32
N GLU A 58 7.90 8.56 -11.22
CA GLU A 58 8.71 7.39 -10.91
C GLU A 58 9.33 7.52 -9.52
N ASN A 59 8.64 7.04 -8.51
CA ASN A 59 9.28 6.68 -7.25
C ASN A 59 9.52 5.17 -7.27
N LYS A 60 10.79 4.76 -7.23
CA LYS A 60 11.17 3.33 -7.19
C LYS A 60 10.74 2.63 -5.90
N ASN A 61 10.43 3.40 -4.87
CA ASN A 61 9.98 2.87 -3.59
C ASN A 61 8.46 2.63 -3.64
N LEU A 62 8.05 1.42 -3.34
CA LEU A 62 6.65 1.08 -3.13
C LEU A 62 6.29 1.31 -1.67
N ILE A 63 5.04 1.68 -1.43
CA ILE A 63 4.48 1.85 -0.08
C ILE A 63 3.40 0.79 0.19
N ASN A 64 3.03 0.64 1.45
CA ASN A 64 1.94 -0.20 1.89
C ASN A 64 0.60 0.39 1.40
N GLY A 65 -0.11 -0.37 0.57
CA GLY A 65 -1.41 0.03 0.00
C GLY A 65 -2.62 -0.37 0.85
N GLY A 66 -2.41 -0.95 2.03
CA GLY A 66 -3.48 -1.20 2.99
C GLY A 66 -4.40 -2.39 2.69
N PHE A 67 -4.13 -3.18 1.65
CA PHE A 67 -4.88 -4.40 1.33
C PHE A 67 -4.01 -5.63 1.58
N PHE A 68 -4.52 -6.58 2.36
CA PHE A 68 -3.76 -7.74 2.79
C PHE A 68 -4.53 -9.05 2.62
N ILE A 69 -3.79 -10.12 2.46
CA ILE A 69 -4.26 -11.48 2.74
C ILE A 69 -3.42 -12.06 3.88
N LEU A 70 -4.09 -12.59 4.87
CA LEU A 70 -3.49 -13.11 6.09
C LEU A 70 -3.92 -14.54 6.36
N GLU A 71 -2.98 -15.40 6.64
CA GLU A 71 -3.25 -16.76 7.15
C GLU A 71 -3.62 -16.71 8.63
N THR A 72 -4.67 -17.40 9.05
CA THR A 72 -5.10 -17.44 10.47
C THR A 72 -4.01 -18.01 11.40
N LYS A 73 -3.20 -18.95 10.89
CA LYS A 73 -2.05 -19.50 11.61
C LYS A 73 -0.97 -18.47 11.96
N LEU A 74 -1.00 -17.29 11.32
CA LEU A 74 -0.11 -16.16 11.61
C LEU A 74 -0.16 -15.78 13.09
N PHE A 75 -1.37 -15.67 13.66
CA PHE A 75 -1.55 -15.25 15.05
C PHE A 75 -0.94 -16.22 16.07
N LYS A 76 -0.84 -17.49 15.72
CA LYS A 76 -0.14 -18.50 16.54
C LYS A 76 1.38 -18.43 16.40
N LYS A 77 1.88 -17.99 15.22
CA LYS A 77 3.32 -17.96 14.90
C LYS A 77 4.02 -16.66 15.24
N ILE A 78 3.25 -15.58 15.32
CA ILE A 78 3.74 -14.26 15.72
C ILE A 78 3.09 -13.95 17.06
N ASN A 79 3.86 -14.07 18.14
CA ASN A 79 3.38 -13.67 19.46
C ASN A 79 3.11 -12.16 19.46
N LEU A 80 1.84 -11.79 19.21
CA LEU A 80 1.40 -10.40 19.20
C LEU A 80 1.08 -9.98 20.62
N LYS A 81 1.74 -8.94 21.09
CA LYS A 81 1.36 -8.28 22.33
C LYS A 81 -0.03 -7.63 22.16
N LYS A 82 -0.78 -7.46 23.23
CA LYS A 82 -2.01 -6.65 23.21
C LYS A 82 -1.66 -5.21 22.79
N ASN A 83 -2.51 -4.57 21.98
CA ASN A 83 -2.39 -3.18 21.54
C ASN A 83 -1.16 -2.86 20.66
N VAL A 84 -0.86 -3.73 19.70
CA VAL A 84 0.22 -3.51 18.72
C VAL A 84 -0.35 -3.03 17.40
N MET A 85 0.20 -1.97 16.85
CA MET A 85 -0.11 -1.50 15.50
C MET A 85 0.41 -2.53 14.49
N TRP A 86 -0.47 -2.91 13.53
CA TRP A 86 -0.18 -3.94 12.52
C TRP A 86 1.09 -3.62 11.70
N GLU A 87 1.27 -2.34 11.34
CA GLU A 87 2.36 -1.84 10.50
C GLU A 87 3.73 -1.91 11.18
N GLN A 88 3.76 -1.98 12.47
CA GLN A 88 4.98 -1.96 13.26
C GLN A 88 5.52 -3.36 13.51
N GLU A 89 5.42 -3.83 14.75
CA GLU A 89 6.03 -5.10 15.19
C GLU A 89 5.58 -6.32 14.36
N PRO A 90 4.28 -6.51 14.02
CA PRO A 90 3.82 -7.65 13.23
C PRO A 90 4.45 -7.71 11.84
N MET A 91 4.42 -6.62 11.08
CA MET A 91 5.00 -6.59 9.73
C MET A 91 6.52 -6.74 9.74
N ILE A 92 7.19 -6.11 10.72
CA ILE A 92 8.65 -6.25 10.89
C ILE A 92 9.02 -7.71 11.20
N LYS A 93 8.28 -8.37 12.12
CA LYS A 93 8.49 -9.78 12.44
C LYS A 93 8.28 -10.69 11.23
N LEU A 94 7.21 -10.47 10.45
CA LEU A 94 6.94 -11.21 9.23
C LEU A 94 8.05 -11.03 8.19
N THR A 95 8.53 -9.81 8.02
CA THR A 95 9.63 -9.51 7.08
C THR A 95 10.92 -10.22 7.50
N LYS A 96 11.32 -10.11 8.77
CA LYS A 96 12.51 -10.79 9.30
C LYS A 96 12.43 -12.31 9.14
N LYS A 97 11.23 -12.89 9.31
CA LYS A 97 11.00 -14.33 9.12
C LYS A 97 10.79 -14.73 7.66
N LYS A 98 10.90 -13.80 6.69
CA LYS A 98 10.62 -14.02 5.25
C LYS A 98 9.22 -14.60 5.00
N GLN A 99 8.23 -14.19 5.81
CA GLN A 99 6.84 -14.64 5.78
C GLN A 99 5.87 -13.56 5.30
N LEU A 100 6.36 -12.44 4.77
CA LEU A 100 5.60 -11.39 4.12
C LEU A 100 5.90 -11.41 2.61
N ALA A 101 4.87 -11.64 1.79
CA ALA A 101 4.91 -11.48 0.34
C ALA A 101 4.34 -10.11 -0.06
N ALA A 102 4.63 -9.65 -1.27
CA ALA A 102 4.07 -8.44 -1.84
C ALA A 102 3.34 -8.74 -3.15
N TYR A 103 2.16 -8.15 -3.32
CA TYR A 103 1.45 -8.01 -4.58
C TYR A 103 1.60 -6.57 -5.07
N ILE A 104 2.21 -6.37 -6.24
CA ILE A 104 2.43 -5.02 -6.79
C ILE A 104 1.19 -4.60 -7.58
N HIS A 105 0.51 -3.55 -7.11
CA HIS A 105 -0.63 -2.94 -7.78
C HIS A 105 -0.21 -1.63 -8.44
N LYS A 106 -0.41 -1.54 -9.76
CA LYS A 106 -0.07 -0.35 -10.57
C LYS A 106 -1.29 0.44 -11.02
N GLY A 107 -2.48 0.01 -10.62
CA GLY A 107 -3.75 0.68 -10.94
C GLY A 107 -4.05 1.85 -10.00
N PHE A 108 -5.32 2.25 -9.98
CA PHE A 108 -5.76 3.31 -9.09
C PHE A 108 -5.67 2.88 -7.63
N TRP A 109 -5.03 3.71 -6.83
CA TRP A 109 -5.00 3.64 -5.37
C TRP A 109 -4.88 5.05 -4.81
N TYR A 110 -5.71 5.38 -3.82
CA TYR A 110 -5.69 6.70 -3.19
C TYR A 110 -6.18 6.63 -1.74
N PRO A 111 -5.43 7.15 -0.75
CA PRO A 111 -5.85 7.25 0.63
C PRO A 111 -6.68 8.53 0.85
N MET A 112 -7.57 8.51 1.82
CA MET A 112 -8.39 9.65 2.24
C MET A 112 -7.94 10.11 3.63
N ASP A 113 -6.75 10.72 3.70
CA ASP A 113 -6.15 11.16 4.97
C ASP A 113 -6.54 12.59 5.35
N THR A 114 -6.91 13.40 4.36
CA THR A 114 -7.17 14.84 4.52
C THR A 114 -8.45 15.26 3.81
N GLU A 115 -9.01 16.42 4.18
CA GLU A 115 -10.15 17.02 3.48
C GLU A 115 -9.87 17.24 2.00
N ARG A 116 -8.65 17.60 1.62
CA ARG A 116 -8.22 17.71 0.23
C ARG A 116 -8.34 16.37 -0.51
N ASP A 117 -7.96 15.27 0.14
CA ASP A 117 -8.07 13.93 -0.44
C ASP A 117 -9.56 13.56 -0.61
N GLN A 118 -10.40 13.85 0.38
CA GLN A 118 -11.84 13.65 0.31
C GLN A 118 -12.46 14.42 -0.85
N ASN A 119 -12.15 15.71 -0.99
CA ASN A 119 -12.65 16.55 -2.07
C ASN A 119 -12.22 16.00 -3.45
N TYR A 120 -10.97 15.59 -3.59
CA TYR A 120 -10.48 14.96 -4.81
C TYR A 120 -11.23 13.67 -5.15
N LEU A 121 -11.43 12.79 -4.17
CA LEU A 121 -12.16 11.54 -4.36
C LEU A 121 -13.64 11.77 -4.69
N ASN A 122 -14.28 12.77 -4.08
CA ASN A 122 -15.66 13.18 -4.41
C ASN A 122 -15.79 13.69 -5.84
N GLU A 123 -14.81 14.45 -6.33
CA GLU A 123 -14.80 14.88 -7.75
C GLU A 123 -14.61 13.69 -8.70
N LEU A 124 -13.78 12.72 -8.35
CA LEU A 124 -13.65 11.48 -9.14
C LEU A 124 -14.94 10.66 -9.12
N LEU A 125 -15.63 10.60 -7.99
CA LEU A 125 -16.89 9.87 -7.86
C LEU A 125 -17.96 10.44 -8.82
N LYS A 126 -18.07 11.77 -8.91
CA LYS A 126 -19.01 12.45 -9.81
C LYS A 126 -18.70 12.20 -11.29
N LYS A 127 -17.43 12.07 -11.67
CA LYS A 127 -16.99 11.97 -13.07
C LYS A 127 -16.80 10.53 -13.51
N ASN A 128 -15.99 9.80 -12.80
CA ASN A 128 -15.53 8.48 -13.22
C ASN A 128 -14.81 7.78 -12.06
N ALA A 129 -15.55 7.18 -11.15
CA ALA A 129 -14.99 6.49 -9.99
C ALA A 129 -14.09 5.29 -10.39
N PRO A 130 -12.75 5.44 -10.46
CA PRO A 130 -11.87 4.39 -10.97
C PRO A 130 -11.94 3.09 -10.16
N TRP A 131 -12.30 3.18 -8.89
CA TRP A 131 -12.43 2.03 -7.98
C TRP A 131 -13.74 1.25 -8.14
N LEU A 132 -14.73 1.79 -8.86
CA LEU A 132 -15.99 1.10 -9.17
C LEU A 132 -15.95 0.36 -10.51
N LYS A 133 -14.92 0.57 -11.33
CA LYS A 133 -14.79 -0.15 -12.61
C LYS A 133 -14.35 -1.58 -12.35
N LYS A 134 -15.16 -2.51 -12.86
CA LYS A 134 -14.84 -3.93 -12.94
C LYS A 134 -13.83 -4.21 -14.06
#